data_4f00006dcaee81071d521acb4ae9a5e0
#
_entry.id   4f00006dcaee81071d521acb4ae9a5e0
#
_cell.length_a   1.000
_cell.length_b   1.000
_cell.length_c   1.000
_cell.angle_alpha   90.00
_cell.angle_beta   90.00
_cell.angle_gamma   90.00
#
_symmetry.space_group_name_H-M   'P 1'
#
loop_
_entity.id
_entity.type
_entity.pdbx_description
1 polymer ?
#
loop_
_entity_poly.entity_id
_entity_poly.type
_entity_poly.pdbx_seq_one_letter_code
_entity_poly.pdbx_strand_id
1 'polypeptide(L)'
;MTRFSKYTALFLLASVPFLDIPDYYMHVLILILIWGFVYTSWSIMGRFGLVSLGHGAFLGIGGYTVAMLWNFYGITPWLGIPIALILATIVALIVGYPCFQFRIVGHYFALVTLALAEVVRLVIIGMREYTGGSLGMTPQRNGEGMSVYAFQFVEKDYFYGIVLLSWGFGIWVWNLVDNSMARYSMEAISDDEDASASVGINVTREKLKITILSAWLTAFGGVLYGQYQMYLNPDTIAGISVSLQIVFASIVGGMYVALGPTVGAVITILLSESLRILVGVELAGLDGTIYGIMLILFIIFLPRGILGSGWAKPLEILRFPKDKPG
;
A
#
# COMPACT_ATOMS: atom_id res chain seq x y z
N MET A 1 10.96 -10.74 -18.78
CA MET A 1 11.69 -11.75 -17.97
C MET A 1 11.17 -13.13 -18.36
N THR A 2 12.04 -14.05 -18.68
CA THR A 2 11.67 -15.46 -18.95
C THR A 2 11.11 -16.10 -17.68
N ARG A 3 10.24 -17.11 -17.79
CA ARG A 3 9.70 -17.85 -16.64
C ARG A 3 10.81 -18.32 -15.68
N PHE A 4 11.92 -18.74 -16.22
CA PHE A 4 13.12 -19.18 -15.48
C PHE A 4 13.68 -18.07 -14.58
N SER A 5 13.82 -16.84 -15.07
CA SER A 5 14.32 -15.69 -14.30
C SER A 5 13.40 -15.32 -13.11
N LYS A 6 12.09 -15.53 -13.23
CA LYS A 6 11.14 -15.26 -12.11
C LYS A 6 11.30 -16.28 -10.98
N TYR A 7 11.45 -17.55 -11.33
CA TYR A 7 11.65 -18.62 -10.31
C TYR A 7 13.02 -18.50 -9.64
N THR A 8 14.07 -18.12 -10.37
CA THR A 8 15.39 -17.88 -9.78
C THR A 8 15.38 -16.72 -8.80
N ALA A 9 14.72 -15.61 -9.13
CA ALA A 9 14.59 -14.47 -8.22
C ALA A 9 13.80 -14.83 -6.95
N LEU A 10 12.69 -15.57 -7.08
CA LEU A 10 11.91 -16.03 -5.95
C LEU A 10 12.70 -17.00 -5.06
N PHE A 11 13.48 -17.90 -5.66
CA PHE A 11 14.35 -18.83 -4.93
C PHE A 11 15.45 -18.09 -4.17
N LEU A 12 16.07 -17.08 -4.79
CA LEU A 12 17.07 -16.25 -4.13
C LEU A 12 16.47 -15.47 -2.93
N LEU A 13 15.27 -14.92 -3.08
CA LEU A 13 14.57 -14.28 -1.95
C LEU A 13 14.20 -15.28 -0.86
N ALA A 14 13.78 -16.49 -1.21
CA ALA A 14 13.44 -17.52 -0.24
C ALA A 14 14.66 -18.09 0.50
N SER A 15 15.87 -17.99 -0.08
CA SER A 15 17.11 -18.45 0.55
C SER A 15 17.72 -17.44 1.53
N VAL A 16 17.24 -16.21 1.56
CA VAL A 16 17.76 -15.12 2.42
C VAL A 16 17.86 -15.50 3.90
N PRO A 17 16.85 -16.14 4.55
CA PRO A 17 16.94 -16.52 5.96
C PRO A 17 18.07 -17.52 6.27
N PHE A 18 18.54 -18.27 5.27
CA PHE A 18 19.60 -19.27 5.43
C PHE A 18 21.02 -18.71 5.27
N LEU A 19 21.16 -17.41 4.99
CA LEU A 19 22.44 -16.76 4.69
C LEU A 19 23.10 -16.07 5.90
N ASP A 20 22.56 -16.27 7.12
CA ASP A 20 23.06 -15.66 8.38
C ASP A 20 23.33 -14.14 8.24
N ILE A 21 22.30 -13.43 7.73
CA ILE A 21 22.37 -12.00 7.45
C ILE A 21 22.22 -11.20 8.76
N PRO A 22 23.04 -10.15 8.99
CA PRO A 22 22.89 -9.28 10.16
C PRO A 22 21.46 -8.75 10.31
N ASP A 23 20.99 -8.70 11.53
CA ASP A 23 19.63 -8.27 11.93
C ASP A 23 19.14 -6.97 11.32
N TYR A 24 20.05 -6.02 11.08
CA TYR A 24 19.74 -4.75 10.45
C TYR A 24 19.29 -4.92 8.99
N TYR A 25 20.03 -5.69 8.20
CA TYR A 25 19.66 -5.92 6.80
C TYR A 25 18.37 -6.74 6.67
N MET A 26 18.17 -7.72 7.58
CA MET A 26 16.92 -8.46 7.65
C MET A 26 15.73 -7.53 7.94
N HIS A 27 15.89 -6.58 8.88
CA HIS A 27 14.89 -5.56 9.16
C HIS A 27 14.55 -4.71 7.92
N VAL A 28 15.55 -4.23 7.19
CA VAL A 28 15.36 -3.44 5.97
C VAL A 28 14.62 -4.25 4.90
N LEU A 29 14.99 -5.53 4.71
CA LEU A 29 14.32 -6.41 3.75
C LEU A 29 12.85 -6.65 4.11
N ILE A 30 12.52 -6.87 5.39
CA ILE A 30 11.15 -7.01 5.86
C ILE A 30 10.35 -5.74 5.56
N LEU A 31 10.91 -4.57 5.85
CA LEU A 31 10.25 -3.30 5.53
C LEU A 31 10.02 -3.12 4.04
N ILE A 32 11.00 -3.45 3.20
CA ILE A 32 10.87 -3.41 1.74
C ILE A 32 9.70 -4.30 1.26
N LEU A 33 9.57 -5.49 1.81
CA LEU A 33 8.52 -6.42 1.43
C LEU A 33 7.13 -5.95 1.92
N ILE A 34 7.02 -5.44 3.16
CA ILE A 34 5.76 -4.87 3.70
C ILE A 34 5.31 -3.69 2.84
N TRP A 35 6.20 -2.71 2.63
CA TRP A 35 5.86 -1.54 1.82
C TRP A 35 5.66 -1.88 0.35
N GLY A 36 6.44 -2.83 -0.19
CA GLY A 36 6.24 -3.35 -1.54
C GLY A 36 4.85 -3.99 -1.72
N PHE A 37 4.36 -4.71 -0.71
CA PHE A 37 3.00 -5.24 -0.67
C PHE A 37 1.95 -4.11 -0.64
N VAL A 38 2.12 -3.12 0.26
CA VAL A 38 1.20 -1.98 0.39
C VAL A 38 1.16 -1.14 -0.90
N TYR A 39 2.31 -0.87 -1.52
CA TYR A 39 2.36 -0.11 -2.77
C TYR A 39 1.76 -0.90 -3.94
N THR A 40 1.94 -2.23 -3.95
CA THR A 40 1.28 -3.10 -4.92
C THR A 40 -0.24 -3.06 -4.76
N SER A 41 -0.75 -3.04 -3.51
CA SER A 41 -2.18 -2.95 -3.24
C SER A 41 -2.80 -1.65 -3.79
N TRP A 42 -2.11 -0.52 -3.62
CA TRP A 42 -2.53 0.75 -4.19
C TRP A 42 -2.51 0.74 -5.72
N SER A 43 -1.48 0.15 -6.33
CA SER A 43 -1.32 0.13 -7.79
C SER A 43 -2.44 -0.64 -8.49
N ILE A 44 -3.12 -1.57 -7.81
CA ILE A 44 -4.26 -2.32 -8.36
C ILE A 44 -5.38 -1.38 -8.82
N MET A 45 -5.63 -0.28 -8.08
CA MET A 45 -6.63 0.70 -8.48
C MET A 45 -6.02 1.94 -9.16
N GLY A 46 -4.84 2.38 -8.72
CA GLY A 46 -4.18 3.58 -9.21
C GLY A 46 -3.90 3.55 -10.72
N ARG A 47 -3.52 2.38 -11.26
CA ARG A 47 -3.25 2.18 -12.69
C ARG A 47 -4.46 2.40 -13.61
N PHE A 48 -5.67 2.37 -13.08
CA PHE A 48 -6.92 2.65 -13.81
C PHE A 48 -7.42 4.08 -13.63
N GLY A 49 -6.56 5.01 -13.19
CA GLY A 49 -6.92 6.40 -12.98
C GLY A 49 -7.66 6.70 -11.67
N LEU A 50 -7.92 5.70 -10.83
CA LEU A 50 -8.49 5.88 -9.50
C LEU A 50 -7.38 6.25 -8.50
N VAL A 51 -6.86 7.47 -8.60
CA VAL A 51 -5.79 7.96 -7.72
C VAL A 51 -6.35 8.29 -6.35
N SER A 52 -6.25 7.34 -5.42
CA SER A 52 -6.66 7.55 -4.03
C SER A 52 -5.48 8.02 -3.17
N LEU A 53 -5.68 9.09 -2.43
CA LEU A 53 -4.77 9.60 -1.40
C LEU A 53 -5.20 9.16 0.02
N GLY A 54 -6.06 8.15 0.11
CA GLY A 54 -6.65 7.67 1.36
C GLY A 54 -6.15 6.32 1.85
N HIS A 55 -5.11 5.76 1.25
CA HIS A 55 -4.65 4.40 1.59
C HIS A 55 -4.04 4.30 3.00
N GLY A 56 -3.52 5.41 3.55
CA GLY A 56 -3.14 5.48 4.96
C GLY A 56 -4.32 5.17 5.90
N ALA A 57 -5.55 5.58 5.56
CA ALA A 57 -6.73 5.21 6.34
C ALA A 57 -6.90 3.69 6.45
N PHE A 58 -6.82 2.96 5.32
CA PHE A 58 -6.97 1.51 5.32
C PHE A 58 -5.81 0.82 6.05
N LEU A 59 -4.59 1.33 5.88
CA LEU A 59 -3.41 0.85 6.62
C LEU A 59 -3.62 1.00 8.13
N GLY A 60 -4.06 2.19 8.58
CA GLY A 60 -4.38 2.49 9.97
C GLY A 60 -5.51 1.62 10.51
N ILE A 61 -6.61 1.47 9.77
CA ILE A 61 -7.74 0.60 10.15
C ILE A 61 -7.21 -0.83 10.38
N GLY A 62 -6.39 -1.36 9.47
CA GLY A 62 -5.83 -2.70 9.60
C GLY A 62 -5.03 -2.88 10.88
N GLY A 63 -4.00 -2.05 11.08
CA GLY A 63 -3.11 -2.14 12.22
C GLY A 63 -3.80 -1.90 13.56
N TYR A 64 -4.55 -0.80 13.69
CA TYR A 64 -5.21 -0.45 14.95
C TYR A 64 -6.33 -1.41 15.34
N THR A 65 -7.15 -1.87 14.39
CA THR A 65 -8.23 -2.82 14.69
C THR A 65 -7.68 -4.09 15.33
N VAL A 66 -6.64 -4.68 14.74
CA VAL A 66 -6.05 -5.91 15.25
C VAL A 66 -5.37 -5.68 16.60
N ALA A 67 -4.63 -4.57 16.76
CA ALA A 67 -3.97 -4.24 18.02
C ALA A 67 -4.98 -3.98 19.15
N MET A 68 -6.08 -3.27 18.87
CA MET A 68 -7.16 -3.02 19.86
C MET A 68 -7.84 -4.32 20.27
N LEU A 69 -8.22 -5.16 19.31
CA LEU A 69 -8.88 -6.44 19.60
C LEU A 69 -7.99 -7.37 20.44
N TRP A 70 -6.69 -7.36 20.17
CA TRP A 70 -5.73 -8.11 20.95
C TRP A 70 -5.56 -7.54 22.37
N ASN A 71 -5.31 -6.24 22.50
CA ASN A 71 -5.01 -5.61 23.79
C ASN A 71 -6.18 -5.60 24.77
N PHE A 72 -7.41 -5.36 24.29
CA PHE A 72 -8.58 -5.18 25.14
C PHE A 72 -9.44 -6.43 25.29
N TYR A 73 -9.46 -7.30 24.27
CA TYR A 73 -10.35 -8.45 24.24
C TYR A 73 -9.61 -9.79 24.16
N GLY A 74 -8.27 -9.78 24.04
CA GLY A 74 -7.47 -10.99 23.87
C GLY A 74 -7.80 -11.78 22.58
N ILE A 75 -8.45 -11.12 21.61
CA ILE A 75 -8.80 -11.75 20.33
C ILE A 75 -7.53 -11.85 19.49
N THR A 76 -7.19 -13.10 19.11
CA THR A 76 -6.01 -13.36 18.30
C THR A 76 -5.99 -12.53 17.00
N PRO A 77 -4.83 -12.03 16.56
CA PRO A 77 -4.69 -11.33 15.29
C PRO A 77 -5.28 -12.06 14.08
N TRP A 78 -5.28 -13.38 14.08
CA TRP A 78 -5.88 -14.19 13.03
C TRP A 78 -7.40 -13.96 12.88
N LEU A 79 -8.12 -13.79 13.98
CA LEU A 79 -9.54 -13.41 13.99
C LEU A 79 -9.73 -11.91 13.83
N GLY A 80 -8.75 -11.12 14.26
CA GLY A 80 -8.74 -9.67 14.06
C GLY A 80 -8.64 -9.25 12.60
N ILE A 81 -7.88 -10.01 11.77
CA ILE A 81 -7.74 -9.72 10.34
C ILE A 81 -9.10 -9.68 9.62
N PRO A 82 -9.98 -10.68 9.64
CA PRO A 82 -11.29 -10.61 9.01
C PRO A 82 -12.11 -9.39 9.47
N ILE A 83 -12.05 -9.06 10.75
CA ILE A 83 -12.78 -7.89 11.30
C ILE A 83 -12.20 -6.60 10.72
N ALA A 84 -10.88 -6.47 10.63
CA ALA A 84 -10.23 -5.32 10.02
C ALA A 84 -10.60 -5.18 8.53
N LEU A 85 -10.68 -6.29 7.79
CA LEU A 85 -11.09 -6.30 6.37
C LEU A 85 -12.57 -5.87 6.20
N ILE A 86 -13.45 -6.30 7.11
CA ILE A 86 -14.85 -5.86 7.12
C ILE A 86 -14.95 -4.35 7.38
N LEU A 87 -14.22 -3.84 8.37
CA LEU A 87 -14.19 -2.40 8.63
C LEU A 87 -13.62 -1.59 7.46
N ALA A 88 -12.54 -2.07 6.83
CA ALA A 88 -12.00 -1.47 5.62
C ALA A 88 -13.02 -1.46 4.47
N THR A 89 -13.82 -2.53 4.33
CA THR A 89 -14.92 -2.59 3.35
C THR A 89 -15.99 -1.57 3.64
N ILE A 90 -16.43 -1.45 4.89
CA ILE A 90 -17.45 -0.48 5.30
C ILE A 90 -16.99 0.95 4.97
N VAL A 91 -15.75 1.29 5.33
CA VAL A 91 -15.18 2.61 5.05
C VAL A 91 -15.01 2.85 3.55
N ALA A 92 -14.54 1.85 2.80
CA ALA A 92 -14.43 1.92 1.35
C ALA A 92 -15.80 2.12 0.66
N LEU A 93 -16.86 1.50 1.18
CA LEU A 93 -18.23 1.69 0.69
C LEU A 93 -18.81 3.05 1.05
N ILE A 94 -18.63 3.51 2.30
CA ILE A 94 -19.15 4.82 2.76
C ILE A 94 -18.59 5.95 1.89
N VAL A 95 -17.34 5.88 1.48
CA VAL A 95 -16.71 6.93 0.66
C VAL A 95 -16.79 6.61 -0.82
N GLY A 96 -16.48 5.37 -1.23
CA GLY A 96 -16.39 4.99 -2.63
C GLY A 96 -17.76 4.98 -3.32
N TYR A 97 -18.81 4.47 -2.66
CA TYR A 97 -20.12 4.38 -3.28
C TYR A 97 -20.69 5.76 -3.66
N PRO A 98 -20.75 6.77 -2.76
CA PRO A 98 -21.18 8.10 -3.18
C PRO A 98 -20.29 8.73 -4.24
N CYS A 99 -18.95 8.60 -4.11
CA CYS A 99 -18.04 9.16 -5.11
C CYS A 99 -18.32 8.61 -6.51
N PHE A 100 -18.47 7.30 -6.63
CA PHE A 100 -18.71 6.68 -7.94
C PHE A 100 -20.14 6.88 -8.46
N GLN A 101 -21.13 6.92 -7.55
CA GLN A 101 -22.52 7.18 -7.90
C GLN A 101 -22.71 8.61 -8.44
N PHE A 102 -22.03 9.59 -7.83
CA PHE A 102 -22.08 10.99 -8.26
C PHE A 102 -21.00 11.35 -9.29
N ARG A 103 -20.28 10.34 -9.82
CA ARG A 103 -19.22 10.49 -10.83
C ARG A 103 -18.11 11.46 -10.38
N ILE A 104 -17.77 11.43 -9.11
CA ILE A 104 -16.63 12.15 -8.57
C ILE A 104 -15.36 11.40 -9.00
N VAL A 105 -14.60 11.99 -9.93
CA VAL A 105 -13.42 11.36 -10.53
C VAL A 105 -12.20 12.28 -10.48
N GLY A 106 -11.03 11.76 -10.81
CA GLY A 106 -9.79 12.52 -10.92
C GLY A 106 -9.41 13.24 -9.63
N HIS A 107 -9.13 14.52 -9.70
CA HIS A 107 -8.64 15.33 -8.58
C HIS A 107 -9.62 15.39 -7.40
N TYR A 108 -10.93 15.45 -7.68
CA TYR A 108 -11.95 15.49 -6.62
C TYR A 108 -12.00 14.19 -5.83
N PHE A 109 -11.86 13.05 -6.50
CA PHE A 109 -11.76 11.75 -5.82
C PHE A 109 -10.51 11.68 -4.95
N ALA A 110 -9.38 12.17 -5.44
CA ALA A 110 -8.15 12.25 -4.67
C ALA A 110 -8.31 13.11 -3.41
N LEU A 111 -8.98 14.27 -3.50
CA LEU A 111 -9.22 15.15 -2.35
C LEU A 111 -10.18 14.52 -1.33
N VAL A 112 -11.26 13.85 -1.76
CA VAL A 112 -12.18 13.14 -0.85
C VAL A 112 -11.46 12.04 -0.10
N THR A 113 -10.63 11.26 -0.80
CA THR A 113 -9.87 10.18 -0.17
C THR A 113 -8.75 10.70 0.73
N LEU A 114 -8.15 11.86 0.42
CA LEU A 114 -7.21 12.54 1.31
C LEU A 114 -7.90 12.95 2.62
N ALA A 115 -9.09 13.54 2.52
CA ALA A 115 -9.90 13.89 3.68
C ALA A 115 -10.26 12.64 4.51
N LEU A 116 -10.55 11.50 3.86
CA LEU A 116 -10.77 10.24 4.54
C LEU A 116 -9.55 9.82 5.39
N ALA A 117 -8.32 9.93 4.85
CA ALA A 117 -7.13 9.59 5.62
C ALA A 117 -7.03 10.45 6.89
N GLU A 118 -7.28 11.74 6.78
CA GLU A 118 -7.25 12.65 7.92
C GLU A 118 -8.37 12.37 8.93
N VAL A 119 -9.59 12.09 8.46
CA VAL A 119 -10.72 11.71 9.34
C VAL A 119 -10.37 10.45 10.13
N VAL A 120 -9.86 9.40 9.49
CA VAL A 120 -9.48 8.17 10.20
C VAL A 120 -8.36 8.44 11.19
N ARG A 121 -7.34 9.22 10.83
CA ARG A 121 -6.27 9.63 11.75
C ARG A 121 -6.83 10.35 12.98
N LEU A 122 -7.73 11.32 12.78
CA LEU A 122 -8.36 12.09 13.87
C LEU A 122 -9.27 11.20 14.72
N VAL A 123 -10.00 10.25 14.16
CA VAL A 123 -10.79 9.26 14.90
C VAL A 123 -9.88 8.42 15.80
N ILE A 124 -8.74 7.93 15.26
CA ILE A 124 -7.76 7.19 16.04
C ILE A 124 -7.26 8.05 17.21
N ILE A 125 -6.89 9.31 16.97
CA ILE A 125 -6.43 10.22 18.04
C ILE A 125 -7.54 10.50 19.07
N GLY A 126 -8.78 10.70 18.62
CA GLY A 126 -9.94 10.99 19.48
C GLY A 126 -10.34 9.81 20.37
N MET A 127 -10.13 8.57 19.90
CA MET A 127 -10.41 7.36 20.67
C MET A 127 -9.28 7.00 21.66
N ARG A 128 -8.70 7.99 22.32
CA ARG A 128 -7.49 7.89 23.14
C ARG A 128 -7.49 6.71 24.13
N GLU A 129 -8.63 6.41 24.74
CA GLU A 129 -8.74 5.31 25.73
C GLU A 129 -8.44 3.94 25.11
N TYR A 130 -8.73 3.76 23.82
CA TYR A 130 -8.57 2.49 23.10
C TYR A 130 -7.32 2.45 22.21
N THR A 131 -6.89 3.58 21.68
CA THR A 131 -5.83 3.68 20.67
C THR A 131 -4.53 4.26 21.21
N GLY A 132 -4.53 4.77 22.45
CA GLY A 132 -3.43 5.56 22.98
C GLY A 132 -3.40 7.01 22.45
N GLY A 133 -4.32 7.39 21.57
CA GLY A 133 -4.40 8.73 20.97
C GLY A 133 -3.17 9.08 20.14
N SER A 134 -2.67 10.32 20.29
CA SER A 134 -1.46 10.79 19.59
C SER A 134 -0.17 10.08 20.03
N LEU A 135 -0.16 9.46 21.21
CA LEU A 135 1.00 8.70 21.69
C LEU A 135 1.13 7.35 20.99
N GLY A 136 0.04 6.86 20.39
CA GLY A 136 0.02 5.56 19.73
C GLY A 136 -0.17 4.40 20.69
N MET A 137 -0.13 3.18 20.15
CA MET A 137 -0.41 1.94 20.85
C MET A 137 0.69 0.90 20.58
N THR A 138 1.02 0.15 21.63
CA THR A 138 1.90 -1.02 21.54
C THR A 138 1.06 -2.29 21.71
N PRO A 139 1.03 -3.22 20.75
CA PRO A 139 0.43 -4.53 20.96
C PRO A 139 1.07 -5.26 22.14
N GLN A 140 0.27 -5.82 23.03
CA GLN A 140 0.79 -6.55 24.20
C GLN A 140 1.57 -7.79 23.75
N ARG A 141 2.74 -8.01 24.34
CA ARG A 141 3.51 -9.23 24.08
C ARG A 141 2.90 -10.42 24.82
N ASN A 142 2.82 -11.55 24.15
CA ASN A 142 2.38 -12.81 24.72
C ASN A 142 3.59 -13.69 25.06
N GLY A 143 4.15 -13.48 26.26
CA GLY A 143 5.33 -14.21 26.73
C GLY A 143 6.66 -13.72 26.16
N GLU A 144 7.74 -14.45 26.46
CA GLU A 144 9.12 -14.09 26.03
C GLU A 144 9.55 -14.78 24.73
N GLY A 145 8.69 -15.63 24.14
CA GLY A 145 9.03 -16.45 22.99
C GLY A 145 8.17 -16.20 21.74
N MET A 146 8.35 -17.05 20.74
CA MET A 146 7.53 -17.09 19.55
C MET A 146 6.10 -17.50 19.90
N SER A 147 5.12 -16.70 19.49
CA SER A 147 3.70 -17.01 19.65
C SER A 147 2.97 -16.93 18.30
N VAL A 148 2.71 -18.07 17.70
CA VAL A 148 1.89 -18.16 16.48
C VAL A 148 0.46 -17.68 16.74
N TYR A 149 -0.07 -17.94 17.95
CA TYR A 149 -1.40 -17.49 18.36
C TYR A 149 -1.51 -15.97 18.38
N ALA A 150 -0.50 -15.27 18.93
CA ALA A 150 -0.45 -13.81 18.97
C ALA A 150 0.13 -13.19 17.69
N PHE A 151 0.51 -13.99 16.70
CA PHE A 151 1.19 -13.54 15.48
C PHE A 151 2.45 -12.71 15.78
N GLN A 152 3.19 -13.12 16.81
CA GLN A 152 4.41 -12.47 17.29
C GLN A 152 5.60 -13.41 17.20
N PHE A 153 6.68 -12.94 16.58
CA PHE A 153 7.88 -13.72 16.34
C PHE A 153 9.08 -12.92 16.84
N VAL A 154 9.90 -13.52 17.69
CA VAL A 154 11.12 -12.91 18.20
C VAL A 154 12.19 -12.92 17.11
N GLU A 155 12.33 -14.05 16.43
CA GLU A 155 13.26 -14.20 15.31
C GLU A 155 12.68 -13.59 14.04
N LYS A 156 13.45 -12.70 13.42
CA LYS A 156 13.04 -11.97 12.21
C LYS A 156 12.86 -12.89 11.01
N ASP A 157 13.55 -14.02 10.98
CA ASP A 157 13.51 -14.99 9.88
C ASP A 157 12.10 -15.56 9.64
N TYR A 158 11.38 -15.91 10.72
CA TYR A 158 9.99 -16.36 10.59
C TYR A 158 9.08 -15.25 10.05
N PHE A 159 9.26 -14.02 10.57
CA PHE A 159 8.46 -12.91 10.11
C PHE A 159 8.76 -12.56 8.65
N TYR A 160 10.04 -12.63 8.23
CA TYR A 160 10.45 -12.50 6.84
C TYR A 160 9.72 -13.48 5.92
N GLY A 161 9.65 -14.75 6.30
CA GLY A 161 8.91 -15.77 5.53
C GLY A 161 7.44 -15.41 5.33
N ILE A 162 6.76 -14.94 6.39
CA ILE A 162 5.35 -14.54 6.34
C ILE A 162 5.17 -13.34 5.41
N VAL A 163 6.02 -12.34 5.52
CA VAL A 163 5.94 -11.13 4.71
C VAL A 163 6.28 -11.41 3.25
N LEU A 164 7.25 -12.29 2.99
CA LEU A 164 7.58 -12.75 1.64
C LEU A 164 6.39 -13.45 0.97
N LEU A 165 5.70 -14.33 1.71
CA LEU A 165 4.48 -14.98 1.22
C LEU A 165 3.36 -13.97 0.96
N SER A 166 3.18 -13.00 1.86
CA SER A 166 2.18 -11.94 1.72
C SER A 166 2.48 -11.04 0.51
N TRP A 167 3.73 -10.67 0.30
CA TRP A 167 4.18 -9.92 -0.87
C TRP A 167 3.95 -10.73 -2.17
N GLY A 168 4.31 -11.99 -2.18
CA GLY A 168 4.04 -12.88 -3.30
C GLY A 168 2.55 -13.02 -3.62
N PHE A 169 1.71 -13.10 -2.57
CA PHE A 169 0.26 -13.08 -2.68
C PHE A 169 -0.24 -11.76 -3.29
N GLY A 170 0.28 -10.61 -2.86
CA GLY A 170 -0.06 -9.30 -3.44
C GLY A 170 0.25 -9.23 -4.94
N ILE A 171 1.42 -9.71 -5.37
CA ILE A 171 1.80 -9.80 -6.78
C ILE A 171 0.90 -10.79 -7.54
N TRP A 172 0.54 -11.91 -6.92
CA TRP A 172 -0.38 -12.88 -7.51
C TRP A 172 -1.77 -12.26 -7.74
N VAL A 173 -2.32 -11.55 -6.74
CA VAL A 173 -3.60 -10.83 -6.88
C VAL A 173 -3.52 -9.76 -7.97
N TRP A 174 -2.43 -8.99 -8.02
CA TRP A 174 -2.19 -8.01 -9.07
C TRP A 174 -2.27 -8.64 -10.46
N ASN A 175 -1.57 -9.78 -10.67
CA ASN A 175 -1.60 -10.52 -11.93
C ASN A 175 -2.97 -11.14 -12.20
N LEU A 176 -3.70 -11.58 -11.16
CA LEU A 176 -5.06 -12.09 -11.30
C LEU A 176 -5.99 -11.01 -11.86
N VAL A 177 -5.93 -9.80 -11.32
CA VAL A 177 -6.70 -8.66 -11.83
C VAL A 177 -6.27 -8.31 -13.25
N ASP A 178 -4.95 -8.35 -13.54
CA ASP A 178 -4.41 -8.02 -14.86
C ASP A 178 -4.84 -9.00 -15.96
N ASN A 179 -5.07 -10.25 -15.61
CA ASN A 179 -5.54 -11.29 -16.55
C ASN A 179 -7.06 -11.53 -16.49
N SER A 180 -7.81 -10.70 -15.76
CA SER A 180 -9.26 -10.86 -15.59
C SER A 180 -10.05 -9.88 -16.45
N MET A 181 -11.37 -10.14 -16.61
CA MET A 181 -12.30 -9.21 -17.25
C MET A 181 -12.40 -7.87 -16.51
N ALA A 182 -12.06 -7.83 -15.21
CA ALA A 182 -12.04 -6.59 -14.44
C ALA A 182 -11.05 -5.57 -15.03
N ARG A 183 -9.90 -6.01 -15.56
CA ARG A 183 -8.95 -5.12 -16.25
C ARG A 183 -9.62 -4.44 -17.44
N TYR A 184 -10.19 -5.21 -18.35
CA TYR A 184 -10.81 -4.66 -19.57
C TYR A 184 -11.97 -3.71 -19.26
N SER A 185 -12.79 -4.06 -18.27
CA SER A 185 -13.86 -3.18 -17.79
C SER A 185 -13.32 -1.88 -17.22
N MET A 186 -12.26 -1.94 -16.42
CA MET A 186 -11.67 -0.75 -15.80
C MET A 186 -10.90 0.12 -16.80
N GLU A 187 -10.22 -0.47 -17.78
CA GLU A 187 -9.58 0.26 -18.88
C GLU A 187 -10.63 1.00 -19.72
N ALA A 188 -11.72 0.32 -20.11
CA ALA A 188 -12.83 0.96 -20.82
C ALA A 188 -13.46 2.11 -20.03
N ILE A 189 -13.70 1.92 -18.72
CA ILE A 189 -14.22 2.98 -17.83
C ILE A 189 -13.25 4.15 -17.73
N SER A 190 -11.95 3.89 -17.69
CA SER A 190 -10.91 4.92 -17.63
C SER A 190 -10.85 5.77 -18.90
N ASP A 191 -11.16 5.15 -20.06
CA ASP A 191 -11.19 5.84 -21.34
C ASP A 191 -12.46 6.70 -21.49
N ASP A 192 -13.66 6.11 -21.25
CA ASP A 192 -14.93 6.82 -21.31
C ASP A 192 -16.00 6.08 -20.47
N GLU A 193 -16.44 6.72 -19.38
CA GLU A 193 -17.46 6.15 -18.47
C GLU A 193 -18.85 6.04 -19.13
N ASP A 194 -19.24 7.03 -19.94
CA ASP A 194 -20.58 7.05 -20.57
C ASP A 194 -20.67 6.01 -21.69
N ALA A 195 -19.62 5.89 -22.50
CA ALA A 195 -19.52 4.84 -23.51
C ALA A 195 -19.54 3.45 -22.88
N SER A 196 -18.79 3.25 -21.77
CA SER A 196 -18.76 1.98 -21.04
C SER A 196 -20.13 1.61 -20.45
N ALA A 197 -20.83 2.59 -19.87
CA ALA A 197 -22.20 2.40 -19.37
C ALA A 197 -23.18 2.03 -20.49
N SER A 198 -23.02 2.61 -21.67
CA SER A 198 -23.88 2.35 -22.84
C SER A 198 -23.79 0.91 -23.34
N VAL A 199 -22.64 0.28 -23.23
CA VAL A 199 -22.46 -1.16 -23.58
C VAL A 199 -22.78 -2.10 -22.42
N GLY A 200 -23.34 -1.60 -21.30
CA GLY A 200 -23.84 -2.39 -20.19
C GLY A 200 -22.87 -2.63 -19.04
N ILE A 201 -21.73 -1.97 -19.01
CA ILE A 201 -20.79 -2.06 -17.87
C ILE A 201 -21.35 -1.24 -16.69
N ASN A 202 -21.51 -1.87 -15.54
CA ASN A 202 -21.87 -1.15 -14.32
C ASN A 202 -20.65 -0.47 -13.71
N VAL A 203 -20.44 0.79 -14.08
CA VAL A 203 -19.26 1.60 -13.71
C VAL A 203 -19.06 1.65 -12.20
N THR A 204 -20.10 1.98 -11.43
CA THR A 204 -20.04 2.06 -9.96
C THR A 204 -19.59 0.74 -9.33
N ARG A 205 -20.16 -0.37 -9.79
CA ARG A 205 -19.86 -1.71 -9.26
C ARG A 205 -18.42 -2.13 -9.54
N GLU A 206 -17.92 -1.90 -10.76
CA GLU A 206 -16.55 -2.29 -11.13
C GLU A 206 -15.51 -1.45 -10.37
N LYS A 207 -15.72 -0.13 -10.27
CA LYS A 207 -14.87 0.76 -9.45
C LYS A 207 -14.86 0.34 -7.97
N LEU A 208 -16.03 0.01 -7.39
CA LEU A 208 -16.13 -0.44 -6.01
C LEU A 208 -15.39 -1.75 -5.77
N LYS A 209 -15.51 -2.74 -6.65
CA LYS A 209 -14.81 -4.02 -6.51
C LYS A 209 -13.29 -3.81 -6.42
N ILE A 210 -12.72 -3.02 -7.32
CA ILE A 210 -11.28 -2.74 -7.34
C ILE A 210 -10.86 -1.94 -6.11
N THR A 211 -11.66 -0.96 -5.68
CA THR A 211 -11.40 -0.16 -4.48
C THR A 211 -11.43 -1.01 -3.21
N ILE A 212 -12.42 -1.89 -3.05
CA ILE A 212 -12.53 -2.80 -1.90
C ILE A 212 -11.34 -3.77 -1.87
N LEU A 213 -10.99 -4.34 -3.02
CA LEU A 213 -9.83 -5.24 -3.11
C LEU A 213 -8.53 -4.55 -2.70
N SER A 214 -8.30 -3.33 -3.20
CA SER A 214 -7.16 -2.51 -2.82
C SER A 214 -7.17 -2.16 -1.32
N ALA A 215 -8.33 -1.79 -0.78
CA ALA A 215 -8.50 -1.50 0.65
C ALA A 215 -8.20 -2.71 1.53
N TRP A 216 -8.64 -3.92 1.15
CA TRP A 216 -8.36 -5.16 1.86
C TRP A 216 -6.87 -5.46 1.95
N LEU A 217 -6.19 -5.42 0.82
CA LEU A 217 -4.75 -5.68 0.79
C LEU A 217 -4.00 -4.63 1.61
N THR A 218 -4.39 -3.35 1.51
CA THR A 218 -3.76 -2.28 2.30
C THR A 218 -4.01 -2.45 3.79
N ALA A 219 -5.23 -2.80 4.21
CA ALA A 219 -5.55 -3.07 5.61
C ALA A 219 -4.75 -4.27 6.14
N PHE A 220 -4.62 -5.34 5.35
CA PHE A 220 -3.78 -6.48 5.71
C PHE A 220 -2.30 -6.07 5.81
N GLY A 221 -1.80 -5.20 4.91
CA GLY A 221 -0.48 -4.59 5.02
C GLY A 221 -0.28 -3.82 6.33
N GLY A 222 -1.32 -3.13 6.81
CA GLY A 222 -1.34 -2.45 8.10
C GLY A 222 -1.22 -3.41 9.30
N VAL A 223 -1.86 -4.58 9.20
CA VAL A 223 -1.69 -5.64 10.20
C VAL A 223 -0.24 -6.14 10.23
N LEU A 224 0.33 -6.46 9.07
CA LEU A 224 1.73 -6.92 8.98
C LEU A 224 2.69 -5.86 9.56
N TYR A 225 2.49 -4.60 9.21
CA TYR A 225 3.31 -3.50 9.72
C TYR A 225 3.20 -3.36 11.24
N GLY A 226 1.96 -3.38 11.79
CA GLY A 226 1.71 -3.25 13.22
C GLY A 226 2.28 -4.41 14.04
N GLN A 227 2.15 -5.64 13.56
CA GLN A 227 2.68 -6.83 14.23
C GLN A 227 4.22 -6.89 14.15
N TYR A 228 4.80 -6.37 13.08
CA TYR A 228 6.25 -6.31 12.96
C TYR A 228 6.87 -5.22 13.82
N GLN A 229 6.35 -3.99 13.73
CA GLN A 229 6.92 -2.86 14.46
C GLN A 229 6.60 -2.89 15.95
N MET A 230 5.57 -3.63 16.36
CA MET A 230 5.07 -3.67 17.75
C MET A 230 4.81 -2.28 18.35
N TYR A 231 4.60 -1.30 17.49
CA TYR A 231 4.25 0.07 17.84
C TYR A 231 3.49 0.72 16.69
N LEU A 232 2.34 1.32 17.00
CA LEU A 232 1.46 1.97 16.05
C LEU A 232 1.29 3.44 16.45
N ASN A 233 1.71 4.35 15.60
CA ASN A 233 1.46 5.78 15.78
C ASN A 233 0.54 6.28 14.66
N PRO A 234 -0.51 7.09 14.96
CA PRO A 234 -1.46 7.57 13.97
C PRO A 234 -0.81 8.28 12.78
N ASP A 235 0.23 9.07 13.04
CA ASP A 235 0.90 9.88 12.02
C ASP A 235 1.74 9.00 11.06
N THR A 236 2.29 7.89 11.56
CA THR A 236 3.16 6.99 10.77
C THR A 236 2.41 5.87 10.06
N ILE A 237 1.12 5.66 10.34
CA ILE A 237 0.35 4.57 9.73
C ILE A 237 -0.92 5.06 9.03
N ALA A 238 -1.58 6.12 9.51
CA ALA A 238 -2.86 6.61 8.97
C ALA A 238 -2.77 8.03 8.39
N GLY A 239 -1.68 8.74 8.60
CA GLY A 239 -1.51 10.14 8.21
C GLY A 239 -1.49 10.38 6.71
N ILE A 240 -1.67 11.65 6.33
CA ILE A 240 -1.59 12.12 4.94
C ILE A 240 -0.20 11.81 4.34
N SER A 241 0.87 11.99 5.11
CA SER A 241 2.25 11.73 4.69
C SER A 241 2.44 10.29 4.21
N VAL A 242 1.88 9.33 4.93
CA VAL A 242 1.92 7.91 4.57
C VAL A 242 1.12 7.64 3.29
N SER A 243 -0.06 8.24 3.17
CA SER A 243 -0.86 8.13 1.95
C SER A 243 -0.12 8.66 0.73
N LEU A 244 0.54 9.82 0.85
CA LEU A 244 1.38 10.39 -0.22
C LEU A 244 2.58 9.50 -0.53
N GLN A 245 3.25 8.97 0.49
CA GLN A 245 4.35 8.02 0.30
C GLN A 245 3.93 6.79 -0.51
N ILE A 246 2.76 6.19 -0.18
CA ILE A 246 2.22 5.03 -0.91
C ILE A 246 2.03 5.36 -2.39
N VAL A 247 1.42 6.50 -2.69
CA VAL A 247 1.16 6.94 -4.06
C VAL A 247 2.46 7.21 -4.80
N PHE A 248 3.32 8.05 -4.24
CA PHE A 248 4.55 8.49 -4.89
C PHE A 248 5.52 7.34 -5.13
N ALA A 249 5.71 6.46 -4.15
CA ALA A 249 6.56 5.29 -4.30
C ALA A 249 6.03 4.34 -5.38
N SER A 250 4.71 4.14 -5.45
CA SER A 250 4.08 3.31 -6.48
C SER A 250 4.29 3.88 -7.89
N ILE A 251 4.19 5.20 -8.05
CA ILE A 251 4.42 5.89 -9.33
C ILE A 251 5.90 5.82 -9.70
N VAL A 252 6.80 6.13 -8.77
CA VAL A 252 8.27 6.10 -9.00
C VAL A 252 8.74 4.71 -9.44
N GLY A 253 8.24 3.67 -8.80
CA GLY A 253 8.57 2.30 -9.18
C GLY A 253 7.99 1.88 -10.52
N GLY A 254 6.79 2.37 -10.85
CA GLY A 254 6.03 2.05 -12.07
C GLY A 254 4.78 1.23 -11.80
N MET A 255 3.65 1.89 -11.57
CA MET A 255 2.37 1.26 -11.16
C MET A 255 1.74 0.34 -12.21
N TYR A 256 2.17 0.42 -13.47
CA TYR A 256 1.65 -0.40 -14.57
C TYR A 256 2.34 -1.77 -14.72
N VAL A 257 3.37 -2.03 -13.90
CA VAL A 257 4.14 -3.28 -13.92
C VAL A 257 4.05 -3.93 -12.55
N ALA A 258 3.76 -5.24 -12.48
CA ALA A 258 3.54 -5.96 -11.23
C ALA A 258 4.65 -5.78 -10.17
N LEU A 259 5.91 -5.74 -10.60
CA LEU A 259 7.07 -5.52 -9.72
C LEU A 259 7.44 -4.05 -9.54
N GLY A 260 6.78 -3.13 -10.26
CA GLY A 260 7.05 -1.70 -10.18
C GLY A 260 6.94 -1.14 -8.76
N PRO A 261 5.81 -1.34 -8.07
CA PRO A 261 5.65 -0.87 -6.70
C PRO A 261 6.71 -1.42 -5.73
N THR A 262 7.17 -2.65 -5.94
CA THR A 262 8.27 -3.23 -5.15
C THR A 262 9.59 -2.50 -5.38
N VAL A 263 9.90 -2.15 -6.63
CA VAL A 263 11.07 -1.30 -6.92
C VAL A 263 10.93 0.07 -6.28
N GLY A 264 9.72 0.64 -6.28
CA GLY A 264 9.41 1.85 -5.53
C GLY A 264 9.71 1.71 -4.03
N ALA A 265 9.33 0.57 -3.42
CA ALA A 265 9.62 0.29 -2.02
C ALA A 265 11.14 0.18 -1.76
N VAL A 266 11.87 -0.52 -2.61
CA VAL A 266 13.35 -0.59 -2.52
C VAL A 266 13.95 0.81 -2.51
N ILE A 267 13.57 1.65 -3.47
CA ILE A 267 14.13 2.99 -3.62
C ILE A 267 13.78 3.86 -2.41
N THR A 268 12.51 3.89 -2.02
CA THR A 268 12.05 4.77 -0.94
C THR A 268 12.62 4.36 0.41
N ILE A 269 12.70 3.07 0.70
CA ILE A 269 13.26 2.58 1.98
C ILE A 269 14.77 2.79 2.02
N LEU A 270 15.50 2.40 0.96
CA LEU A 270 16.96 2.61 0.92
C LEU A 270 17.33 4.09 0.96
N LEU A 271 16.55 4.94 0.28
CA LEU A 271 16.75 6.39 0.34
C LEU A 271 16.54 6.93 1.74
N SER A 272 15.42 6.55 2.40
CA SER A 272 15.12 6.97 3.77
C SER A 272 16.20 6.52 4.75
N GLU A 273 16.63 5.25 4.68
CA GLU A 273 17.69 4.72 5.55
C GLU A 273 19.05 5.38 5.28
N SER A 274 19.39 5.61 4.01
CA SER A 274 20.63 6.30 3.65
C SER A 274 20.65 7.74 4.16
N LEU A 275 19.56 8.47 4.00
CA LEU A 275 19.44 9.83 4.51
C LEU A 275 19.54 9.89 6.04
N ARG A 276 18.88 8.94 6.73
CA ARG A 276 18.95 8.84 8.19
C ARG A 276 20.38 8.61 8.71
N ILE A 277 21.16 7.80 7.98
CA ILE A 277 22.57 7.55 8.33
C ILE A 277 23.44 8.80 8.04
N LEU A 278 23.22 9.46 6.90
CA LEU A 278 24.04 10.61 6.46
C LEU A 278 23.76 11.89 7.26
N VAL A 279 22.49 12.17 7.55
CA VAL A 279 22.06 13.41 8.21
C VAL A 279 22.20 13.31 9.73
N GLY A 280 22.18 12.10 10.29
CA GLY A 280 22.29 11.86 11.72
C GLY A 280 21.06 12.37 12.50
N VAL A 281 21.15 12.27 13.84
CA VAL A 281 20.06 12.65 14.75
C VAL A 281 20.00 14.17 14.99
N GLU A 282 21.06 14.89 14.65
CA GLU A 282 21.21 16.31 14.99
C GLU A 282 20.31 17.25 14.16
N LEU A 283 19.86 16.81 12.99
CA LEU A 283 19.02 17.59 12.07
C LEU A 283 17.68 16.89 11.80
N ALA A 284 16.96 16.59 12.88
CA ALA A 284 15.65 15.94 12.80
C ALA A 284 14.69 16.70 11.88
N GLY A 285 14.13 16.00 10.87
CA GLY A 285 13.20 16.54 9.87
C GLY A 285 13.83 16.96 8.55
N LEU A 286 15.16 17.09 8.47
CA LEU A 286 15.86 17.41 7.22
C LEU A 286 15.89 16.19 6.30
N ASP A 287 15.99 15.00 6.85
CA ASP A 287 15.84 13.71 6.18
C ASP A 287 14.48 13.61 5.46
N GLY A 288 13.39 13.92 6.15
CA GLY A 288 12.04 13.95 5.57
C GLY A 288 11.88 15.01 4.49
N THR A 289 12.50 16.17 4.65
CA THR A 289 12.46 17.26 3.64
C THR A 289 13.21 16.85 2.37
N ILE A 290 14.43 16.33 2.50
CA ILE A 290 15.22 15.85 1.36
C ILE A 290 14.48 14.69 0.66
N TYR A 291 13.94 13.76 1.44
CA TYR A 291 13.14 12.65 0.93
C TYR A 291 11.95 13.15 0.08
N GLY A 292 11.18 14.12 0.58
CA GLY A 292 10.05 14.72 -0.15
C GLY A 292 10.50 15.40 -1.45
N ILE A 293 11.58 16.19 -1.42
CA ILE A 293 12.13 16.83 -2.61
C ILE A 293 12.58 15.78 -3.64
N MET A 294 13.26 14.72 -3.22
CA MET A 294 13.70 13.66 -4.13
C MET A 294 12.52 12.94 -4.76
N LEU A 295 11.44 12.65 -4.01
CA LEU A 295 10.24 12.06 -4.58
C LEU A 295 9.60 12.95 -5.64
N ILE A 296 9.52 14.26 -5.42
CA ILE A 296 9.01 15.23 -6.40
C ILE A 296 9.85 15.21 -7.67
N LEU A 297 11.19 15.24 -7.54
CA LEU A 297 12.09 15.17 -8.67
C LEU A 297 11.92 13.86 -9.47
N PHE A 298 11.80 12.71 -8.79
CA PHE A 298 11.55 11.43 -9.45
C PHE A 298 10.25 11.46 -10.28
N ILE A 299 9.17 12.03 -9.75
CA ILE A 299 7.88 12.10 -10.47
C ILE A 299 7.99 13.01 -11.70
N ILE A 300 8.69 14.15 -11.59
CA ILE A 300 8.86 15.10 -12.70
C ILE A 300 9.72 14.48 -13.81
N PHE A 301 10.83 13.83 -13.48
CA PHE A 301 11.77 13.30 -14.45
C PHE A 301 11.43 11.89 -14.95
N LEU A 302 10.66 11.10 -14.19
CA LEU A 302 10.30 9.72 -14.49
C LEU A 302 8.78 9.49 -14.42
N PRO A 303 7.97 10.18 -15.23
CA PRO A 303 6.50 10.13 -15.13
C PRO A 303 5.90 8.73 -15.41
N ARG A 304 6.66 7.82 -16.04
CA ARG A 304 6.28 6.42 -16.29
C ARG A 304 6.86 5.44 -15.26
N GLY A 305 7.58 5.97 -14.27
CA GLY A 305 8.32 5.17 -13.31
C GLY A 305 9.56 4.48 -13.89
N ILE A 306 10.40 3.95 -13.00
CA ILE A 306 11.69 3.37 -13.39
C ILE A 306 11.52 2.12 -14.27
N LEU A 307 10.60 1.23 -13.92
CA LEU A 307 10.32 0.03 -14.72
C LEU A 307 9.42 0.29 -15.94
N GLY A 308 8.62 1.36 -15.92
CA GLY A 308 7.75 1.73 -17.05
C GLY A 308 8.49 2.35 -18.22
N SER A 309 9.65 2.98 -18.00
CA SER A 309 10.44 3.65 -19.04
C SER A 309 11.32 2.72 -19.87
N GLY A 310 11.63 1.51 -19.36
CA GLY A 310 12.61 0.60 -20.02
C GLY A 310 12.04 -0.70 -20.59
N TRP A 311 10.80 -1.09 -20.25
CA TRP A 311 10.25 -2.42 -20.54
C TRP A 311 8.91 -2.43 -21.27
N ALA A 312 8.23 -1.30 -21.37
CA ALA A 312 7.06 -1.18 -22.21
C ALA A 312 7.52 -0.94 -23.66
N LYS A 313 7.28 -1.91 -24.54
CA LYS A 313 7.05 -1.58 -25.96
C LYS A 313 6.10 -0.38 -25.96
N PRO A 314 6.32 0.65 -26.79
CA PRO A 314 5.45 1.79 -26.82
C PRO A 314 4.04 1.28 -27.12
N LEU A 315 3.21 1.15 -26.10
CA LEU A 315 1.78 1.15 -26.27
C LEU A 315 1.48 2.52 -26.87
N GLU A 316 1.22 2.57 -28.15
CA GLU A 316 0.76 3.73 -28.93
C GLU A 316 -0.61 4.26 -28.43
N ILE A 317 -0.96 4.02 -27.18
CA ILE A 317 -2.28 4.29 -26.61
C ILE A 317 -2.18 5.35 -25.55
N LEU A 318 -1.55 6.47 -25.82
CA LEU A 318 -1.82 7.77 -25.20
C LEU A 318 -1.38 8.87 -26.17
N ARG A 319 -1.99 8.89 -27.36
CA ARG A 319 -2.18 10.16 -28.06
C ARG A 319 -3.28 10.87 -27.31
N PHE A 320 -2.93 11.81 -26.44
CA PHE A 320 -3.84 12.89 -26.13
C PHE A 320 -4.34 13.46 -27.45
N PRO A 321 -5.64 13.63 -27.66
CA PRO A 321 -6.12 14.30 -28.84
C PRO A 321 -5.46 15.68 -28.85
N LYS A 322 -4.64 15.95 -29.87
CA LYS A 322 -4.23 17.31 -30.16
C LYS A 322 -5.50 18.09 -30.38
N ASP A 323 -5.71 19.13 -29.59
CA ASP A 323 -6.73 20.14 -29.84
C ASP A 323 -6.70 20.49 -31.31
N LYS A 324 -7.79 20.19 -32.02
CA LYS A 324 -8.01 20.76 -33.35
C LYS A 324 -8.34 22.22 -33.11
N PRO A 325 -7.60 23.17 -33.68
CA PRO A 325 -8.06 24.54 -33.70
C PRO A 325 -9.35 24.58 -34.49
N GLY A 326 -10.43 25.09 -33.85
CA GLY A 326 -11.69 25.44 -34.48
C GLY A 326 -11.59 26.64 -35.41
#